data_c6d525dcd6631b8c39744c542607572d
#
_entry.id   c6d525dcd6631b8c39744c542607572d
#
_cell.length_a   1.000
_cell.length_b   1.000
_cell.length_c   1.000
_cell.angle_alpha   90.00
_cell.angle_beta   90.00
_cell.angle_gamma   90.00
#
_symmetry.space_group_name_H-M   'P 1'
#
loop_
_entity.id
_entity.type
_entity.pdbx_description
1 polymer ?
#
loop_
_entity_poly.entity_id
_entity_poly.type
_entity_poly.pdbx_seq_one_letter_code
_entity_poly.pdbx_strand_id
1 'polypeptide(L)'
;MKYNSDFKYDLEVGQLMGESKFHSMLSNSKIEVKYDRKSRETGNVFIEFESRGKPSGIATSQADYWAYFFGDEECLVISTERLKKKLKSLNPPRIRGGDNNTSVGLLVKLKELI
;
A
#
# COMPACT_ATOMS: atom_id res chain seq x y z
N MET A 1 30.31 -16.78 12.57
CA MET A 1 29.34 -17.02 11.56
C MET A 1 30.00 -17.08 10.21
N LYS A 2 29.64 -18.06 9.50
CA LYS A 2 30.17 -18.26 8.18
C LYS A 2 29.33 -17.47 7.16
N TYR A 3 29.75 -16.30 6.83
CA TYR A 3 29.27 -15.67 5.61
C TYR A 3 30.02 -16.35 4.47
N ASN A 4 29.61 -17.53 4.19
CA ASN A 4 30.28 -18.32 3.22
C ASN A 4 29.63 -18.13 1.85
N SER A 5 30.05 -18.93 0.93
CA SER A 5 29.50 -18.94 -0.40
C SER A 5 27.99 -19.19 -0.44
N ASP A 6 27.44 -19.94 0.54
CA ASP A 6 26.02 -20.24 0.58
C ASP A 6 25.18 -19.00 0.88
N PHE A 7 25.59 -18.22 1.86
CA PHE A 7 24.92 -16.96 2.18
C PHE A 7 24.98 -16.00 1.02
N LYS A 8 26.15 -15.86 0.39
CA LYS A 8 26.33 -14.99 -0.76
C LYS A 8 25.46 -15.45 -1.93
N TYR A 9 25.39 -16.75 -2.18
CA TYR A 9 24.58 -17.33 -3.22
C TYR A 9 23.11 -17.03 -2.98
N ASP A 10 22.63 -17.27 -1.78
CA ASP A 10 21.22 -17.04 -1.42
C ASP A 10 20.85 -15.55 -1.57
N LEU A 11 21.75 -14.67 -1.20
CA LEU A 11 21.56 -13.24 -1.36
C LEU A 11 21.45 -12.85 -2.83
N GLU A 12 22.34 -13.36 -3.68
CA GLU A 12 22.33 -13.08 -5.11
C GLU A 12 21.06 -13.61 -5.79
N VAL A 13 20.64 -14.81 -5.47
CA VAL A 13 19.41 -15.39 -6.00
C VAL A 13 18.19 -14.60 -5.56
N GLY A 14 18.11 -14.27 -4.28
CA GLY A 14 17.01 -13.48 -3.75
C GLY A 14 16.94 -12.11 -4.38
N GLN A 15 18.08 -11.45 -4.57
CA GLN A 15 18.16 -10.16 -5.21
C GLN A 15 17.69 -10.23 -6.67
N LEU A 16 18.16 -11.22 -7.42
CA LEU A 16 17.80 -11.39 -8.81
C LEU A 16 16.30 -11.63 -8.98
N MET A 17 15.72 -12.50 -8.18
CA MET A 17 14.29 -12.78 -8.23
C MET A 17 13.46 -11.58 -7.79
N GLY A 18 13.89 -10.90 -6.73
CA GLY A 18 13.23 -9.69 -6.23
C GLY A 18 13.26 -8.56 -7.23
N GLU A 19 14.39 -8.32 -7.85
CA GLU A 19 14.53 -7.29 -8.88
C GLU A 19 13.65 -7.57 -10.09
N SER A 20 13.65 -8.80 -10.57
CA SER A 20 12.82 -9.19 -11.71
C SER A 20 11.35 -8.98 -11.43
N LYS A 21 10.88 -9.39 -10.27
CA LYS A 21 9.49 -9.21 -9.84
C LYS A 21 9.14 -7.75 -9.70
N PHE A 22 10.00 -6.98 -9.08
CA PHE A 22 9.80 -5.54 -8.87
C PHE A 22 9.76 -4.79 -10.20
N HIS A 23 10.67 -5.12 -11.11
CA HIS A 23 10.68 -4.57 -12.46
C HIS A 23 9.37 -4.86 -13.19
N SER A 24 8.92 -6.10 -13.14
CA SER A 24 7.67 -6.50 -13.78
C SER A 24 6.49 -5.73 -13.18
N MET A 25 6.45 -5.59 -11.85
CA MET A 25 5.43 -4.83 -11.16
C MET A 25 5.39 -3.38 -11.65
N LEU A 26 6.54 -2.72 -11.72
CA LEU A 26 6.62 -1.31 -12.14
C LEU A 26 6.34 -1.13 -13.63
N SER A 27 6.78 -2.05 -14.48
CA SER A 27 6.73 -1.89 -15.94
C SER A 27 5.40 -2.32 -16.55
N ASN A 28 4.75 -3.31 -15.95
CA ASN A 28 3.59 -3.96 -16.56
C ASN A 28 2.29 -3.80 -15.76
N SER A 29 2.33 -3.04 -14.68
CA SER A 29 1.18 -2.89 -13.79
C SER A 29 0.72 -1.46 -13.70
N LYS A 30 -0.57 -1.29 -13.39
CA LYS A 30 -1.13 0.01 -13.03
C LYS A 30 -0.95 0.19 -11.53
N ILE A 31 -0.33 1.28 -11.13
CA ILE A 31 -0.04 1.55 -9.73
C ILE A 31 -0.69 2.85 -9.32
N GLU A 32 -1.55 2.77 -8.30
CA GLU A 32 -2.13 3.95 -7.65
C GLU A 32 -1.17 4.42 -6.58
N VAL A 33 -0.70 5.65 -6.72
CA VAL A 33 0.26 6.22 -5.77
C VAL A 33 -0.45 7.20 -4.85
N LYS A 34 -0.29 7.00 -3.55
CA LYS A 34 -0.83 7.88 -2.52
C LYS A 34 0.30 8.37 -1.63
N TYR A 35 0.20 9.61 -1.23
CA TYR A 35 1.15 10.24 -0.31
C TYR A 35 0.38 10.71 0.91
N ASP A 36 0.66 10.14 2.06
CA ASP A 36 -0.01 10.47 3.32
C ASP A 36 1.03 10.85 4.38
N ARG A 37 1.25 12.15 4.52
CA ARG A 37 2.23 12.67 5.48
C ARG A 37 1.85 12.40 6.93
N LYS A 38 0.57 12.32 7.21
CA LYS A 38 0.09 12.13 8.58
C LYS A 38 0.25 10.69 9.07
N SER A 39 0.38 9.74 8.17
CA SER A 39 0.50 8.32 8.52
C SER A 39 1.67 8.07 9.45
N ARG A 40 2.79 8.71 9.22
CA ARG A 40 3.98 8.53 10.06
C ARG A 40 3.76 9.01 11.49
N GLU A 41 3.06 10.13 11.65
CA GLU A 41 2.80 10.70 12.97
C GLU A 41 1.70 9.97 13.72
N THR A 42 0.62 9.62 13.03
CA THR A 42 -0.56 9.03 13.64
C THR A 42 -0.52 7.51 13.69
N GLY A 43 0.27 6.89 12.84
CA GLY A 43 0.26 5.45 12.67
C GLY A 43 -0.96 4.93 11.90
N ASN A 44 -1.76 5.82 11.33
CA ASN A 44 -2.99 5.46 10.63
C ASN A 44 -2.91 5.87 9.17
N VAL A 45 -3.60 5.10 8.32
CA VAL A 45 -3.73 5.36 6.89
C VAL A 45 -5.21 5.56 6.58
N PHE A 46 -5.53 6.61 5.83
CA PHE A 46 -6.88 6.87 5.35
C PHE A 46 -7.04 6.28 3.95
N ILE A 47 -7.98 5.35 3.80
CA ILE A 47 -8.22 4.68 2.52
C ILE A 47 -9.62 5.04 2.05
N GLU A 48 -9.69 5.98 1.10
CA GLU A 48 -10.94 6.48 0.57
C GLU A 48 -11.71 5.40 -0.19
N PHE A 49 -13.02 5.35 0.00
CA PHE A 49 -13.91 4.51 -0.80
C PHE A 49 -15.12 5.27 -1.35
N GLU A 50 -15.32 6.51 -0.95
CA GLU A 50 -16.43 7.34 -1.41
C GLU A 50 -16.00 8.80 -1.42
N SER A 51 -16.48 9.54 -2.40
CA SER A 51 -16.26 10.98 -2.50
C SER A 51 -17.52 11.63 -3.03
N ARG A 52 -18.02 12.63 -2.30
CA ARG A 52 -19.21 13.40 -2.68
C ARG A 52 -20.40 12.50 -2.99
N GLY A 53 -20.58 11.46 -2.19
CA GLY A 53 -21.68 10.51 -2.30
C GLY A 53 -21.53 9.47 -3.39
N LYS A 54 -20.39 9.40 -4.08
CA LYS A 54 -20.14 8.44 -5.15
C LYS A 54 -18.99 7.51 -4.79
N PRO A 55 -19.03 6.23 -5.23
CA PRO A 55 -17.90 5.33 -5.05
C PRO A 55 -16.61 5.93 -5.64
N SER A 56 -15.52 5.79 -4.92
CA SER A 56 -14.22 6.31 -5.32
C SER A 56 -13.09 5.52 -4.65
N GLY A 57 -11.86 5.92 -4.89
CA GLY A 57 -10.71 5.32 -4.25
C GLY A 57 -10.66 3.82 -4.42
N ILE A 58 -10.54 3.09 -3.31
CA ILE A 58 -10.40 1.64 -3.34
C ILE A 58 -11.65 0.93 -3.90
N ALA A 59 -12.81 1.56 -3.80
CA ALA A 59 -14.06 0.98 -4.30
C ALA A 59 -14.10 0.88 -5.83
N THR A 60 -13.40 1.78 -6.52
CA THR A 60 -13.44 1.87 -7.98
C THR A 60 -12.10 1.66 -8.66
N SER A 61 -11.05 1.43 -7.88
CA SER A 61 -9.69 1.34 -8.41
C SER A 61 -9.54 0.22 -9.43
N GLN A 62 -8.93 0.56 -10.56
CA GLN A 62 -8.52 -0.40 -11.60
C GLN A 62 -7.02 -0.67 -11.51
N ALA A 63 -6.37 -0.19 -10.47
CA ALA A 63 -4.94 -0.42 -10.27
C ALA A 63 -4.67 -1.86 -9.84
N ASP A 64 -3.52 -2.35 -10.25
CA ASP A 64 -3.04 -3.67 -9.82
C ASP A 64 -2.42 -3.57 -8.42
N TYR A 65 -1.77 -2.45 -8.13
CA TYR A 65 -1.08 -2.20 -6.86
C TYR A 65 -1.36 -0.80 -6.35
N TRP A 66 -1.25 -0.66 -5.02
CA TRP A 66 -1.28 0.64 -4.34
C TRP A 66 0.05 0.85 -3.66
N ALA A 67 0.61 2.04 -3.84
CA ALA A 67 1.84 2.47 -3.21
C ALA A 67 1.54 3.65 -2.29
N TYR A 68 1.65 3.43 -0.98
CA TYR A 68 1.43 4.47 0.02
C TYR A 68 2.77 4.99 0.52
N PHE A 69 3.02 6.26 0.27
CA PHE A 69 4.19 6.95 0.79
C PHE A 69 3.88 7.60 2.12
N PHE A 70 4.71 7.34 3.10
CA PHE A 70 4.59 7.89 4.46
C PHE A 70 5.55 9.05 4.69
N GLY A 71 6.28 9.42 3.67
CA GLY A 71 7.32 10.43 3.63
C GLY A 71 8.11 10.22 2.36
N ASP A 72 9.24 10.88 2.25
CA ASP A 72 10.03 10.83 1.01
C ASP A 72 10.90 9.58 0.87
N GLU A 73 11.08 8.84 1.96
CA GLU A 73 12.06 7.74 2.02
C GLU A 73 11.46 6.34 2.11
N GLU A 74 10.16 6.24 2.27
CA GLU A 74 9.56 4.91 2.45
C GLU A 74 8.14 4.84 1.93
N CYS A 75 7.78 3.68 1.41
CA CYS A 75 6.42 3.41 0.97
C CYS A 75 6.07 1.95 1.18
N LEU A 76 4.78 1.70 1.32
CA LEU A 76 4.21 0.36 1.30
C LEU A 76 3.62 0.12 -0.09
N VAL A 77 4.01 -0.99 -0.72
CA VAL A 77 3.40 -1.44 -1.97
C VAL A 77 2.63 -2.71 -1.70
N ILE A 78 1.35 -2.70 -2.03
CA ILE A 78 0.46 -3.83 -1.78
C ILE A 78 -0.46 -4.02 -2.99
N SER A 79 -0.76 -5.26 -3.36
CA SER A 79 -1.71 -5.50 -4.44
C SER A 79 -3.10 -5.01 -4.04
N THR A 80 -3.85 -4.52 -5.01
CA THR A 80 -5.22 -4.04 -4.78
C THR A 80 -6.08 -5.17 -4.20
N GLU A 81 -5.93 -6.37 -4.72
CA GLU A 81 -6.66 -7.53 -4.22
C GLU A 81 -6.34 -7.83 -2.75
N ARG A 82 -5.05 -7.82 -2.41
CA ARG A 82 -4.62 -8.06 -1.03
C ARG A 82 -5.11 -6.96 -0.09
N LEU A 83 -5.05 -5.71 -0.54
CA LEU A 83 -5.54 -4.58 0.24
C LEU A 83 -7.04 -4.74 0.53
N LYS A 84 -7.84 -5.04 -0.48
CA LYS A 84 -9.28 -5.25 -0.31
C LYS A 84 -9.59 -6.37 0.68
N LYS A 85 -8.86 -7.48 0.59
CA LYS A 85 -9.03 -8.60 1.52
C LYS A 85 -8.70 -8.21 2.95
N LYS A 86 -7.61 -7.47 3.16
CA LYS A 86 -7.23 -6.99 4.48
C LYS A 86 -8.27 -6.05 5.05
N LEU A 87 -8.77 -5.11 4.26
CA LEU A 87 -9.79 -4.16 4.71
C LEU A 87 -11.07 -4.87 5.12
N LYS A 88 -11.48 -5.87 4.36
CA LYS A 88 -12.66 -6.65 4.68
C LYS A 88 -12.49 -7.44 5.97
N SER A 89 -11.31 -8.03 6.18
CA SER A 89 -11.00 -8.80 7.37
C SER A 89 -10.88 -7.93 8.62
N LEU A 90 -10.22 -6.78 8.50
CA LEU A 90 -9.99 -5.88 9.63
C LEU A 90 -11.23 -5.09 10.03
N ASN A 91 -12.14 -4.84 9.09
CA ASN A 91 -13.34 -4.06 9.28
C ASN A 91 -13.07 -2.74 10.03
N PRO A 92 -12.18 -1.89 9.51
CA PRO A 92 -11.79 -0.67 10.22
C PRO A 92 -12.89 0.38 10.26
N PRO A 93 -12.79 1.37 11.15
CA PRO A 93 -13.81 2.41 11.25
C PRO A 93 -13.86 3.27 10.00
N ARG A 94 -15.07 3.73 9.68
CA ARG A 94 -15.31 4.68 8.59
C ARG A 94 -15.24 6.08 9.15
N ILE A 95 -14.52 6.95 8.45
CA ILE A 95 -14.41 8.36 8.85
C ILE A 95 -14.55 9.26 7.64
N ARG A 96 -14.89 10.51 7.89
CA ARG A 96 -14.85 11.54 6.87
C ARG A 96 -13.44 12.12 6.81
N GLY A 97 -13.00 12.45 5.61
CA GLY A 97 -11.68 13.03 5.40
C GLY A 97 -11.61 13.72 4.06
N GLY A 98 -10.37 13.96 3.62
CA GLY A 98 -10.12 14.68 2.37
C GLY A 98 -10.43 16.16 2.48
N ASP A 99 -10.37 16.85 1.35
CA ASP A 99 -10.63 18.28 1.28
C ASP A 99 -12.07 18.60 1.63
N ASN A 100 -12.26 19.49 2.61
CA ASN A 100 -13.59 19.89 3.07
C ASN A 100 -14.46 18.73 3.57
N ASN A 101 -13.85 17.63 4.03
CA ASN A 101 -14.54 16.45 4.50
C ASN A 101 -15.53 15.87 3.48
N THR A 102 -15.18 15.94 2.20
CA THR A 102 -16.05 15.44 1.11
C THR A 102 -15.86 13.96 0.85
N SER A 103 -14.85 13.34 1.43
CA SER A 103 -14.54 11.94 1.25
C SER A 103 -14.90 11.11 2.47
N VAL A 104 -15.24 9.86 2.24
CA VAL A 104 -15.41 8.85 3.29
C VAL A 104 -14.38 7.76 3.03
N GLY A 105 -13.73 7.32 4.07
CA GLY A 105 -12.71 6.29 3.97
C GLY A 105 -12.62 5.45 5.21
N LEU A 106 -11.75 4.46 5.13
CA LEU A 106 -11.44 3.57 6.22
C LEU A 106 -10.17 4.05 6.90
N LEU A 107 -10.18 4.15 8.21
CA LEU A 107 -9.00 4.50 8.98
C LEU A 107 -8.33 3.22 9.48
N VAL A 108 -7.18 2.91 8.93
CA VAL A 108 -6.49 1.64 9.16
C VAL A 108 -5.16 1.89 9.84
N LYS A 109 -4.82 1.08 10.82
CA LYS A 109 -3.49 1.14 11.42
C LYS A 109 -2.46 0.65 10.42
N LEU A 110 -1.43 1.45 10.20
CA LEU A 110 -0.36 1.12 9.26
C LEU A 110 0.24 -0.25 9.53
N LYS A 111 0.47 -0.57 10.80
CA LYS A 111 1.03 -1.87 11.20
C LYS A 111 0.17 -3.07 10.80
N GLU A 112 -1.12 -2.86 10.59
CA GLU A 112 -2.03 -3.94 10.19
C GLU A 112 -2.02 -4.18 8.69
N LEU A 113 -1.47 -3.24 7.91
CA LEU A 113 -1.32 -3.40 6.47
C LEU A 113 -0.03 -4.13 6.08
N ILE A 114 0.91 -4.19 6.99
CA ILE A 114 2.23 -4.80 6.74
C ILE A 114 2.22 -6.30 6.99
#